data_0e0527c9a9d29c7d8b456f40e6ca953d
#
_entry.id   0e0527c9a9d29c7d8b456f40e6ca953d
#
_cell.length_a   1.000
_cell.length_b   1.000
_cell.length_c   1.000
_cell.angle_alpha   90.00
_cell.angle_beta   90.00
_cell.angle_gamma   90.00
#
_symmetry.space_group_name_H-M   'P 1'
#
loop_
_entity.id
_entity.type
_entity.pdbx_description
1 polymer ?
#
loop_
_entity_poly.entity_id
_entity_poly.type
_entity_poly.pdbx_seq_one_letter_code
_entity_poly.pdbx_strand_id
1 'polypeptide(L)'
;MGFDRDSLNYAAVIGSGMGGVFFGSREPTFWIINAISQASPLPVITSFFLLYALLGVSFKTAAIVKLSPKPLLSIYFYMTLYFVAHEFTQIRTGVAAGIYLFALHSLSRGARGEFLLRLLAATCFHYSAVVGLVMFLVPGATRARLRLFALPIIGIGLGQILTAENFEAVGTYLLPGPIQGRLFLYLELLSDERFSQINLLNPVTTSFLVLYWILVLKIPSTARIYDRYLLSSFGIGIASYYACSMIP
;
A
#
# COMPACT_ATOMS: atom_id res chain seq x y z
N MET A 1 17.16 -12.61 -10.74
CA MET A 1 16.13 -12.90 -9.72
C MET A 1 16.82 -13.04 -8.39
N GLY A 2 16.30 -12.48 -7.30
CA GLY A 2 16.90 -12.62 -5.99
C GLY A 2 17.45 -11.34 -5.36
N PHE A 3 16.99 -10.17 -5.80
CA PHE A 3 17.37 -8.90 -5.17
C PHE A 3 16.61 -8.62 -3.85
N ASP A 4 15.56 -9.41 -3.54
CA ASP A 4 14.81 -9.26 -2.30
C ASP A 4 14.27 -10.60 -1.77
N ARG A 5 13.89 -10.60 -0.48
CA ARG A 5 13.28 -11.76 0.20
C ARG A 5 11.93 -12.17 -0.38
N ASP A 6 11.15 -11.22 -0.86
CA ASP A 6 9.81 -11.48 -1.36
C ASP A 6 9.84 -12.28 -2.66
N SER A 7 10.81 -12.03 -3.55
CA SER A 7 10.96 -12.79 -4.79
C SER A 7 11.29 -14.26 -4.55
N LEU A 8 12.10 -14.56 -3.52
CA LEU A 8 12.40 -15.93 -3.10
C LEU A 8 11.17 -16.63 -2.51
N ASN A 9 10.40 -15.91 -1.69
CA ASN A 9 9.15 -16.41 -1.12
C ASN A 9 8.11 -16.72 -2.20
N TYR A 10 8.00 -15.88 -3.22
CA TYR A 10 7.10 -16.16 -4.37
C TYR A 10 7.56 -17.38 -5.14
N ALA A 11 8.86 -17.51 -5.42
CA ALA A 11 9.42 -18.65 -6.14
C ALA A 11 9.19 -19.96 -5.38
N ALA A 12 9.38 -19.96 -4.06
CA ALA A 12 9.14 -21.12 -3.21
C ALA A 12 7.67 -21.55 -3.21
N VAL A 13 6.73 -20.61 -3.08
CA VAL A 13 5.29 -20.90 -3.08
C VAL A 13 4.80 -21.39 -4.44
N ILE A 14 5.27 -20.76 -5.53
CA ILE A 14 4.91 -21.15 -6.90
C ILE A 14 5.48 -22.55 -7.24
N GLY A 15 6.73 -22.83 -6.82
CA GLY A 15 7.45 -24.06 -7.11
C GLY A 15 6.98 -25.27 -6.30
N SER A 16 6.43 -25.05 -5.10
CA SER A 16 6.04 -26.14 -4.19
C SER A 16 4.75 -26.89 -4.59
N GLY A 17 4.00 -26.41 -5.59
CA GLY A 17 2.72 -27.00 -5.97
C GLY A 17 1.65 -26.98 -4.85
N MET A 18 1.94 -26.38 -3.71
CA MET A 18 1.09 -26.33 -2.51
C MET A 18 -0.12 -25.39 -2.66
N GLY A 19 -0.78 -25.41 -3.82
CA GLY A 19 -1.97 -24.58 -4.07
C GLY A 19 -3.12 -24.80 -3.08
N GLY A 20 -3.12 -25.90 -2.32
CA GLY A 20 -4.23 -26.25 -1.44
C GLY A 20 -4.12 -25.77 0.01
N VAL A 21 -2.92 -25.62 0.55
CA VAL A 21 -2.73 -25.37 2.00
C VAL A 21 -2.73 -23.87 2.35
N PHE A 22 -2.54 -22.99 1.37
CA PHE A 22 -2.39 -21.54 1.59
C PHE A 22 -3.49 -20.66 0.99
N PHE A 23 -4.64 -21.22 0.61
CA PHE A 23 -5.73 -20.44 0.00
C PHE A 23 -6.22 -19.26 0.88
N GLY A 24 -6.02 -19.30 2.19
CA GLY A 24 -6.32 -18.20 3.12
C GLY A 24 -5.16 -17.22 3.34
N SER A 25 -3.96 -17.49 2.87
CA SER A 25 -2.76 -16.73 3.23
C SER A 25 -2.33 -15.66 2.23
N ARG A 26 -2.92 -15.62 1.03
CA ARG A 26 -2.57 -14.66 -0.02
C ARG A 26 -3.81 -14.07 -0.67
N GLU A 27 -3.66 -12.91 -1.30
CA GLU A 27 -4.73 -12.19 -1.97
C GLU A 27 -5.30 -13.02 -3.14
N PRO A 28 -6.60 -12.87 -3.45
CA PRO A 28 -7.26 -13.65 -4.51
C PRO A 28 -6.56 -13.57 -5.87
N THR A 29 -6.07 -12.38 -6.23
CA THR A 29 -5.39 -12.17 -7.52
C THR A 29 -4.07 -12.90 -7.62
N PHE A 30 -3.41 -13.18 -6.50
CA PHE A 30 -2.19 -14.00 -6.49
C PHE A 30 -2.44 -15.37 -7.12
N TRP A 31 -3.52 -16.02 -6.73
CA TRP A 31 -3.88 -17.36 -7.24
C TRP A 31 -4.32 -17.33 -8.69
N ILE A 32 -5.07 -16.30 -9.09
CA ILE A 32 -5.50 -16.10 -10.48
C ILE A 32 -4.27 -15.94 -11.39
N ILE A 33 -3.35 -15.06 -11.01
CA ILE A 33 -2.14 -14.80 -11.81
C ILE A 33 -1.24 -16.04 -11.83
N ASN A 34 -1.13 -16.77 -10.72
CA ASN A 34 -0.39 -18.03 -10.68
C ASN A 34 -1.00 -19.07 -11.64
N ALA A 35 -2.33 -19.24 -11.65
CA ALA A 35 -3.01 -20.15 -12.57
C ALA A 35 -2.78 -19.77 -14.05
N ILE A 36 -2.87 -18.47 -14.36
CA ILE A 36 -2.56 -17.97 -15.72
C ILE A 36 -1.08 -18.25 -16.08
N SER A 37 -0.16 -18.06 -15.11
CA SER A 37 1.27 -18.31 -15.31
C SER A 37 1.58 -19.78 -15.58
N GLN A 38 0.85 -20.69 -14.93
CA GLN A 38 0.98 -22.14 -15.17
C GLN A 38 0.49 -22.55 -16.57
N ALA A 39 -0.49 -21.85 -17.12
CA ALA A 39 -0.99 -22.09 -18.48
C ALA A 39 -0.13 -21.42 -19.57
N SER A 40 0.88 -20.62 -19.19
CA SER A 40 1.76 -19.91 -20.11
C SER A 40 2.84 -20.84 -20.71
N PRO A 41 3.26 -20.61 -21.96
CA PRO A 41 4.40 -21.32 -22.56
C PRO A 41 5.76 -20.92 -21.96
N LEU A 42 5.83 -19.82 -21.18
CA LEU A 42 7.04 -19.38 -20.50
C LEU A 42 7.21 -20.10 -19.16
N PRO A 43 8.43 -20.10 -18.58
CA PRO A 43 8.62 -20.58 -17.21
C PRO A 43 7.67 -19.88 -16.24
N VAL A 44 7.00 -20.65 -15.37
CA VAL A 44 5.90 -20.13 -14.50
C VAL A 44 6.31 -18.90 -13.70
N ILE A 45 7.50 -18.93 -13.11
CA ILE A 45 8.03 -17.80 -12.32
C ILE A 45 8.22 -16.55 -13.20
N THR A 46 8.75 -16.72 -14.40
CA THR A 46 8.94 -15.60 -15.36
C THR A 46 7.59 -15.02 -15.78
N SER A 47 6.61 -15.85 -16.13
CA SER A 47 5.26 -15.41 -16.48
C SER A 47 4.59 -14.67 -15.33
N PHE A 48 4.73 -15.17 -14.11
CA PHE A 48 4.15 -14.58 -12.91
C PHE A 48 4.66 -13.14 -12.69
N PHE A 49 5.97 -12.95 -12.68
CA PHE A 49 6.56 -11.62 -12.50
C PHE A 49 6.26 -10.70 -13.68
N LEU A 50 6.28 -11.23 -14.91
CA LEU A 50 5.95 -10.44 -16.11
C LEU A 50 4.51 -9.92 -16.07
N LEU A 51 3.55 -10.76 -15.69
CA LEU A 51 2.14 -10.36 -15.58
C LEU A 51 1.95 -9.26 -14.53
N TYR A 52 2.55 -9.41 -13.34
CA TYR A 52 2.50 -8.36 -12.33
C TYR A 52 3.16 -7.06 -12.79
N ALA A 53 4.32 -7.13 -13.41
CA ALA A 53 5.03 -5.96 -13.93
C ALA A 53 4.20 -5.25 -15.01
N LEU A 54 3.62 -6.00 -15.96
CA LEU A 54 2.75 -5.44 -16.99
C LEU A 54 1.52 -4.74 -16.39
N LEU A 55 0.86 -5.36 -15.41
CA LEU A 55 -0.28 -4.75 -14.72
C LEU A 55 0.14 -3.50 -13.94
N GLY A 56 1.19 -3.59 -13.12
CA GLY A 56 1.68 -2.49 -12.29
C GLY A 56 2.09 -1.28 -13.11
N VAL A 57 2.93 -1.49 -14.12
CA VAL A 57 3.38 -0.42 -15.03
C VAL A 57 2.20 0.18 -15.79
N SER A 58 1.30 -0.67 -16.35
CA SER A 58 0.16 -0.21 -17.12
C SER A 58 -0.80 0.65 -16.30
N PHE A 59 -1.21 0.20 -15.11
CA PHE A 59 -2.11 0.97 -14.26
C PHE A 59 -1.49 2.29 -13.79
N LYS A 60 -0.22 2.28 -13.37
CA LYS A 60 0.45 3.51 -12.93
C LYS A 60 0.68 4.49 -14.06
N THR A 61 1.18 4.02 -15.19
CA THR A 61 1.40 4.89 -16.37
C THR A 61 0.08 5.48 -16.85
N ALA A 62 -0.98 4.67 -16.95
CA ALA A 62 -2.30 5.16 -17.32
C ALA A 62 -2.84 6.20 -16.32
N ALA A 63 -2.65 5.97 -15.01
CA ALA A 63 -3.04 6.94 -13.98
C ALA A 63 -2.23 8.24 -14.10
N ILE A 64 -0.92 8.16 -14.28
CA ILE A 64 -0.04 9.32 -14.43
C ILE A 64 -0.43 10.13 -15.67
N VAL A 65 -0.56 9.48 -16.83
CA VAL A 65 -0.90 10.17 -18.09
C VAL A 65 -2.27 10.84 -18.01
N LYS A 66 -3.25 10.17 -17.40
CA LYS A 66 -4.63 10.68 -17.33
C LYS A 66 -4.85 11.73 -16.25
N LEU A 67 -4.16 11.63 -15.12
CA LEU A 67 -4.51 12.39 -13.91
C LEU A 67 -3.49 13.49 -13.57
N SER A 68 -2.23 13.34 -14.00
CA SER A 68 -1.19 14.33 -13.71
C SER A 68 -1.27 15.54 -14.66
N PRO A 69 -1.13 16.77 -14.15
CA PRO A 69 -0.98 17.96 -14.99
C PRO A 69 0.38 18.04 -15.69
N LYS A 70 1.37 17.25 -15.24
CA LYS A 70 2.73 17.19 -15.78
C LYS A 70 3.17 15.72 -15.94
N PRO A 71 2.59 14.97 -16.89
CA PRO A 71 2.76 13.52 -16.96
C PRO A 71 4.21 13.09 -17.14
N LEU A 72 4.99 13.78 -17.99
CA LEU A 72 6.42 13.44 -18.21
C LEU A 72 7.25 13.58 -16.93
N LEU A 73 7.03 14.64 -16.16
CA LEU A 73 7.71 14.85 -14.88
C LEU A 73 7.29 13.78 -13.86
N SER A 74 6.02 13.43 -13.83
CA SER A 74 5.51 12.37 -12.94
C SER A 74 6.05 10.99 -13.32
N ILE A 75 6.17 10.69 -14.61
CA ILE A 75 6.81 9.45 -15.09
C ILE A 75 8.29 9.43 -14.69
N TYR A 76 8.99 10.55 -14.83
CA TYR A 76 10.38 10.65 -14.39
C TYR A 76 10.55 10.31 -12.91
N PHE A 77 9.73 10.90 -12.02
CA PHE A 77 9.74 10.56 -10.60
C PHE A 77 9.33 9.12 -10.31
N TYR A 78 8.34 8.60 -11.03
CA TYR A 78 7.96 7.20 -10.90
C TYR A 78 9.13 6.27 -11.24
N MET A 79 9.80 6.49 -12.36
CA MET A 79 10.92 5.67 -12.80
C MET A 79 12.13 5.74 -11.87
N THR A 80 12.42 6.91 -11.30
CA THR A 80 13.60 7.12 -10.46
C THR A 80 13.41 6.68 -9.01
N LEU A 81 12.19 6.82 -8.44
CA LEU A 81 11.95 6.61 -7.01
C LEU A 81 11.18 5.34 -6.71
N TYR A 82 10.21 4.98 -7.55
CA TYR A 82 9.25 3.93 -7.22
C TYR A 82 9.33 2.69 -8.11
N PHE A 83 9.88 2.81 -9.32
CA PHE A 83 9.86 1.73 -10.29
C PHE A 83 10.55 0.47 -9.74
N VAL A 84 11.77 0.61 -9.24
CA VAL A 84 12.51 -0.54 -8.69
C VAL A 84 11.78 -1.13 -7.48
N ALA A 85 11.33 -0.29 -6.55
CA ALA A 85 10.65 -0.76 -5.34
C ALA A 85 9.33 -1.48 -5.65
N HIS A 86 8.51 -0.96 -6.57
CA HIS A 86 7.18 -1.50 -6.81
C HIS A 86 7.14 -2.59 -7.87
N GLU A 87 7.97 -2.51 -8.92
CA GLU A 87 7.89 -3.48 -10.02
C GLU A 87 8.84 -4.67 -9.86
N PHE A 88 9.86 -4.55 -9.01
CA PHE A 88 10.83 -5.62 -8.78
C PHE A 88 10.73 -6.26 -7.40
N THR A 89 10.28 -5.51 -6.38
CA THR A 89 10.22 -6.02 -5.00
C THR A 89 8.77 -6.17 -4.51
N GLN A 90 8.00 -5.11 -4.49
CA GLN A 90 6.63 -5.08 -3.98
C GLN A 90 5.58 -5.17 -5.10
N ILE A 91 5.71 -6.16 -5.97
CA ILE A 91 4.93 -6.28 -7.22
C ILE A 91 3.40 -6.19 -7.02
N ARG A 92 2.87 -6.80 -5.96
CA ARG A 92 1.43 -6.76 -5.63
C ARG A 92 0.98 -5.38 -5.21
N THR A 93 1.75 -4.74 -4.31
CA THR A 93 1.53 -3.35 -3.89
C THR A 93 1.63 -2.40 -5.07
N GLY A 94 2.52 -2.69 -6.01
CA GLY A 94 2.70 -1.94 -7.24
C GLY A 94 1.40 -1.83 -8.06
N VAL A 95 0.73 -2.96 -8.31
CA VAL A 95 -0.55 -2.99 -9.02
C VAL A 95 -1.65 -2.30 -8.20
N ALA A 96 -1.75 -2.63 -6.91
CA ALA A 96 -2.75 -2.04 -6.02
C ALA A 96 -2.65 -0.51 -5.97
N ALA A 97 -1.44 0.05 -5.90
CA ALA A 97 -1.20 1.49 -5.93
C ALA A 97 -1.70 2.14 -7.23
N GLY A 98 -1.45 1.52 -8.39
CA GLY A 98 -1.95 2.02 -9.68
C GLY A 98 -3.48 2.09 -9.73
N ILE A 99 -4.17 1.04 -9.28
CA ILE A 99 -5.64 1.01 -9.20
C ILE A 99 -6.15 2.04 -8.17
N TYR A 100 -5.47 2.19 -7.04
CA TYR A 100 -5.83 3.12 -5.99
C TYR A 100 -5.78 4.60 -6.44
N LEU A 101 -4.84 4.98 -7.30
CA LEU A 101 -4.82 6.32 -7.90
C LEU A 101 -6.12 6.62 -8.66
N PHE A 102 -6.66 5.65 -9.40
CA PHE A 102 -7.96 5.80 -10.05
C PHE A 102 -9.12 5.80 -9.04
N ALA A 103 -9.02 5.05 -7.94
CA ALA A 103 -10.02 5.10 -6.87
C ALA A 103 -10.11 6.51 -6.28
N LEU A 104 -8.99 7.14 -5.92
CA LEU A 104 -8.96 8.52 -5.44
C LEU A 104 -9.55 9.51 -6.45
N HIS A 105 -9.33 9.28 -7.74
CA HIS A 105 -9.96 10.11 -8.77
C HIS A 105 -11.48 9.98 -8.76
N SER A 106 -12.02 8.76 -8.61
CA SER A 106 -13.46 8.55 -8.49
C SER A 106 -14.04 9.26 -7.27
N LEU A 107 -13.35 9.17 -6.14
CA LEU A 107 -13.73 9.85 -4.91
C LEU A 107 -13.73 11.39 -5.10
N SER A 108 -12.75 11.93 -5.82
CA SER A 108 -12.67 13.37 -6.12
C SER A 108 -13.81 13.90 -6.97
N ARG A 109 -14.48 13.03 -7.73
CA ARG A 109 -15.67 13.33 -8.51
C ARG A 109 -16.99 13.06 -7.76
N GLY A 110 -16.91 12.61 -6.50
CA GLY A 110 -18.07 12.20 -5.72
C GLY A 110 -18.64 10.81 -6.08
N ALA A 111 -18.01 10.06 -6.96
CA ALA A 111 -18.43 8.74 -7.41
C ALA A 111 -18.04 7.66 -6.38
N ARG A 112 -18.73 7.63 -5.23
CA ARG A 112 -18.39 6.78 -4.07
C ARG A 112 -18.46 5.29 -4.37
N GLY A 113 -19.45 4.85 -5.16
CA GLY A 113 -19.58 3.45 -5.56
C GLY A 113 -18.41 2.99 -6.43
N GLU A 114 -17.98 3.82 -7.37
CA GLU A 114 -16.83 3.57 -8.24
C GLU A 114 -15.52 3.56 -7.42
N PHE A 115 -15.40 4.43 -6.44
CA PHE A 115 -14.29 4.40 -5.49
C PHE A 115 -14.21 3.07 -4.75
N LEU A 116 -15.34 2.60 -4.17
CA LEU A 116 -15.39 1.33 -3.45
C LEU A 116 -15.04 0.15 -4.34
N LEU A 117 -15.59 0.10 -5.55
CA LEU A 117 -15.29 -0.97 -6.49
C LEU A 117 -13.79 -1.02 -6.84
N ARG A 118 -13.19 0.13 -7.11
CA ARG A 118 -11.75 0.22 -7.41
C ARG A 118 -10.90 -0.08 -6.18
N LEU A 119 -11.32 0.36 -5.01
CA LEU A 119 -10.62 0.05 -3.77
C LEU A 119 -10.67 -1.45 -3.46
N LEU A 120 -11.83 -2.10 -3.67
CA LEU A 120 -11.97 -3.55 -3.56
C LEU A 120 -11.03 -4.26 -4.53
N ALA A 121 -10.98 -3.83 -5.80
CA ALA A 121 -10.06 -4.37 -6.77
C ALA A 121 -8.60 -4.21 -6.33
N ALA A 122 -8.20 -3.04 -5.82
CA ALA A 122 -6.86 -2.83 -5.26
C ALA A 122 -6.58 -3.75 -4.07
N THR A 123 -7.55 -3.96 -3.17
CA THR A 123 -7.44 -4.84 -2.01
C THR A 123 -7.29 -6.31 -2.42
N CYS A 124 -7.91 -6.73 -3.53
CA CYS A 124 -7.70 -8.07 -4.09
C CYS A 124 -6.27 -8.30 -4.56
N PHE A 125 -5.53 -7.25 -4.94
CA PHE A 125 -4.10 -7.34 -5.25
C PHE A 125 -3.23 -7.20 -4.01
N HIS A 126 -3.62 -6.36 -3.05
CA HIS A 126 -2.88 -6.20 -1.81
C HIS A 126 -3.78 -5.74 -0.67
N TYR A 127 -3.90 -6.57 0.36
CA TYR A 127 -4.85 -6.34 1.46
C TYR A 127 -4.69 -4.99 2.17
N SER A 128 -3.47 -4.45 2.29
CA SER A 128 -3.26 -3.15 2.93
C SER A 128 -3.97 -1.99 2.22
N ALA A 129 -4.37 -2.16 0.95
CA ALA A 129 -5.14 -1.15 0.24
C ALA A 129 -6.48 -0.83 0.92
N VAL A 130 -7.01 -1.74 1.77
CA VAL A 130 -8.23 -1.51 2.57
C VAL A 130 -8.13 -0.27 3.46
N VAL A 131 -6.92 0.12 3.88
CA VAL A 131 -6.68 1.37 4.63
C VAL A 131 -7.19 2.59 3.86
N GLY A 132 -7.27 2.49 2.53
CA GLY A 132 -7.90 3.50 1.69
C GLY A 132 -9.36 3.82 2.04
N LEU A 133 -10.08 2.95 2.78
CA LEU A 133 -11.42 3.25 3.29
C LEU A 133 -11.44 4.48 4.20
N VAL A 134 -10.35 4.77 4.90
CA VAL A 134 -10.21 5.97 5.74
C VAL A 134 -10.44 7.24 4.92
N MET A 135 -10.22 7.20 3.61
CA MET A 135 -10.48 8.35 2.73
C MET A 135 -11.95 8.80 2.69
N PHE A 136 -12.91 7.94 3.08
CA PHE A 136 -14.30 8.36 3.26
C PHE A 136 -14.48 9.33 4.43
N LEU A 137 -13.63 9.23 5.44
CA LEU A 137 -13.67 10.10 6.62
C LEU A 137 -12.98 11.44 6.35
N VAL A 138 -12.22 11.54 5.25
CA VAL A 138 -11.55 12.77 4.85
C VAL A 138 -12.52 13.62 4.03
N PRO A 139 -12.95 14.79 4.55
CA PRO A 139 -13.81 15.68 3.77
C PRO A 139 -13.07 16.16 2.52
N GLY A 140 -13.60 15.89 1.33
CA GLY A 140 -12.99 16.26 0.04
C GLY A 140 -12.73 17.76 -0.13
N ALA A 141 -13.38 18.57 0.67
CA ALA A 141 -13.21 20.01 0.74
C ALA A 141 -12.31 20.49 1.89
N THR A 142 -11.55 19.60 2.55
CA THR A 142 -10.74 20.02 3.70
C THR A 142 -9.67 21.01 3.27
N ARG A 143 -10.02 22.28 3.31
CA ARG A 143 -9.09 23.41 3.19
C ARG A 143 -8.26 23.62 4.47
N ALA A 144 -8.56 22.86 5.51
CA ALA A 144 -7.91 22.98 6.80
C ALA A 144 -6.51 22.35 6.75
N ARG A 145 -5.52 23.14 6.36
CA ARG A 145 -4.09 22.75 6.40
C ARG A 145 -3.70 22.16 7.75
N LEU A 146 -4.30 22.66 8.83
CA LEU A 146 -4.06 22.15 10.18
C LEU A 146 -4.41 20.66 10.33
N ARG A 147 -5.52 20.22 9.75
CA ARG A 147 -5.91 18.79 9.78
C ARG A 147 -4.94 17.91 9.03
N LEU A 148 -4.51 18.33 7.83
CA LEU A 148 -3.50 17.60 7.06
C LEU A 148 -2.16 17.57 7.82
N PHE A 149 -1.75 18.71 8.39
CA PHE A 149 -0.52 18.81 9.16
C PHE A 149 -0.51 17.88 10.39
N ALA A 150 -1.67 17.69 11.02
CA ALA A 150 -1.82 16.85 12.21
C ALA A 150 -1.79 15.34 11.92
N LEU A 151 -2.06 14.88 10.67
CA LEU A 151 -2.16 13.44 10.36
C LEU A 151 -0.92 12.63 10.83
N PRO A 152 0.32 12.98 10.47
CA PRO A 152 1.49 12.24 10.95
C PRO A 152 1.67 12.32 12.47
N ILE A 153 1.33 13.45 13.08
CA ILE A 153 1.43 13.65 14.53
C ILE A 153 0.45 12.71 15.25
N ILE A 154 -0.78 12.59 14.73
CA ILE A 154 -1.78 11.63 15.22
C ILE A 154 -1.24 10.20 15.06
N GLY A 155 -0.63 9.87 13.93
CA GLY A 155 -0.01 8.56 13.71
C GLY A 155 1.06 8.23 14.74
N ILE A 156 1.96 9.17 15.04
CA ILE A 156 2.99 9.02 16.07
C ILE A 156 2.32 8.82 17.45
N GLY A 157 1.32 9.62 17.79
CA GLY A 157 0.58 9.47 19.04
C GLY A 157 -0.14 8.11 19.17
N LEU A 158 -0.77 7.66 18.09
CA LEU A 158 -1.42 6.34 18.06
C LEU A 158 -0.41 5.21 18.22
N GLY A 159 0.79 5.33 17.64
CA GLY A 159 1.86 4.33 17.80
C GLY A 159 2.30 4.14 19.24
N GLN A 160 2.19 5.18 20.09
CA GLN A 160 2.47 5.04 21.52
C GLN A 160 1.40 4.22 22.27
N ILE A 161 0.18 4.16 21.72
CA ILE A 161 -0.97 3.45 22.32
C ILE A 161 -1.07 2.03 21.73
N LEU A 162 -0.73 1.87 20.46
CA LEU A 162 -0.79 0.60 19.74
C LEU A 162 0.45 -0.25 20.06
N THR A 163 0.55 -0.72 21.30
CA THR A 163 1.56 -1.70 21.70
C THR A 163 1.18 -3.09 21.20
N ALA A 164 2.14 -4.02 21.14
CA ALA A 164 1.88 -5.41 20.76
C ALA A 164 0.77 -6.04 21.61
N GLU A 165 0.78 -5.79 22.91
CA GLU A 165 -0.24 -6.29 23.86
C GLU A 165 -1.65 -5.76 23.53
N ASN A 166 -1.76 -4.46 23.25
CA ASN A 166 -3.04 -3.85 22.89
C ASN A 166 -3.53 -4.34 21.51
N PHE A 167 -2.61 -4.60 20.60
CA PHE A 167 -2.92 -5.12 19.27
C PHE A 167 -3.35 -6.58 19.33
N GLU A 168 -2.72 -7.38 20.19
CA GLU A 168 -3.10 -8.75 20.48
C GLU A 168 -4.51 -8.83 21.09
N ALA A 169 -4.80 -8.00 22.09
CA ALA A 169 -6.11 -7.91 22.71
C ALA A 169 -7.20 -7.55 21.69
N VAL A 170 -6.98 -6.50 20.90
CA VAL A 170 -7.91 -6.08 19.83
C VAL A 170 -8.08 -7.20 18.79
N GLY A 171 -7.00 -7.86 18.39
CA GLY A 171 -7.03 -8.96 17.42
C GLY A 171 -7.85 -10.14 17.93
N THR A 172 -7.73 -10.48 19.22
CA THR A 172 -8.46 -11.59 19.83
C THR A 172 -9.97 -11.37 19.85
N TYR A 173 -10.42 -10.14 20.12
CA TYR A 173 -11.85 -9.84 20.28
C TYR A 173 -12.55 -9.38 18.99
N LEU A 174 -11.85 -8.79 18.04
CA LEU A 174 -12.46 -8.12 16.89
C LEU A 174 -12.20 -8.80 15.54
N LEU A 175 -11.18 -9.66 15.44
CA LEU A 175 -10.81 -10.23 14.14
C LEU A 175 -11.32 -11.67 13.99
N PRO A 176 -11.82 -12.05 12.79
CA PRO A 176 -12.14 -13.44 12.46
C PRO A 176 -10.88 -14.33 12.55
N GLY A 177 -11.04 -15.59 12.98
CA GLY A 177 -9.94 -16.54 13.21
C GLY A 177 -8.83 -16.59 12.16
N PRO A 178 -9.12 -16.60 10.84
CA PRO A 178 -8.06 -16.61 9.81
C PRO A 178 -7.20 -15.34 9.79
N ILE A 179 -7.76 -14.17 10.13
CA ILE A 179 -7.05 -12.90 10.21
C ILE A 179 -6.29 -12.82 11.54
N GLN A 180 -6.90 -13.33 12.62
CA GLN A 180 -6.30 -13.42 13.94
C GLN A 180 -5.01 -14.26 13.93
N GLY A 181 -5.03 -15.44 13.30
CA GLY A 181 -3.84 -16.29 13.19
C GLY A 181 -2.66 -15.61 12.47
N ARG A 182 -2.95 -14.75 11.49
CA ARG A 182 -1.91 -13.96 10.81
C ARG A 182 -1.38 -12.83 11.68
N LEU A 183 -2.25 -12.17 12.42
CA LEU A 183 -1.82 -11.14 13.35
C LEU A 183 -0.85 -11.72 14.37
N PHE A 184 -1.17 -12.87 14.97
CA PHE A 184 -0.30 -13.53 15.94
C PHE A 184 1.03 -13.96 15.33
N LEU A 185 1.01 -14.55 14.14
CA LEU A 185 2.24 -14.88 13.42
C LEU A 185 3.09 -13.63 13.15
N TYR A 186 2.47 -12.50 12.84
CA TYR A 186 3.16 -11.23 12.60
C TYR A 186 3.76 -10.68 13.90
N LEU A 187 3.02 -10.75 15.01
CA LEU A 187 3.50 -10.33 16.34
C LEU A 187 4.65 -11.23 16.82
N GLU A 188 4.55 -12.54 16.58
CA GLU A 188 5.63 -13.49 16.87
C GLU A 188 6.90 -13.19 16.06
N LEU A 189 6.76 -12.88 14.76
CA LEU A 189 7.90 -12.46 13.93
C LEU A 189 8.51 -11.14 14.38
N LEU A 190 7.69 -10.19 14.88
CA LEU A 190 8.17 -8.92 15.42
C LEU A 190 8.87 -9.07 16.78
N SER A 191 8.57 -10.12 17.54
CA SER A 191 9.28 -10.41 18.80
C SER A 191 10.71 -10.95 18.60
N ASP A 192 11.04 -11.41 17.37
CA ASP A 192 12.43 -11.74 17.02
C ASP A 192 13.24 -10.44 16.90
N GLU A 193 14.30 -10.32 17.72
CA GLU A 193 15.16 -9.13 17.77
C GLU A 193 15.71 -8.69 16.40
N ARG A 194 15.77 -9.61 15.44
CA ARG A 194 16.18 -9.32 14.06
C ARG A 194 15.17 -8.46 13.28
N PHE A 195 13.92 -8.38 13.73
CA PHE A 195 12.84 -7.63 13.12
C PHE A 195 12.30 -6.49 14.00
N SER A 196 12.73 -6.43 15.27
CA SER A 196 12.10 -5.64 16.33
C SER A 196 12.39 -4.14 16.30
N GLN A 197 13.29 -3.65 15.44
CA GLN A 197 13.61 -2.21 15.46
C GLN A 197 13.39 -1.56 14.09
N ILE A 198 12.14 -1.14 13.84
CA ILE A 198 11.89 -0.16 12.78
C ILE A 198 12.45 1.18 13.27
N ASN A 199 13.56 1.61 12.67
CA ASN A 199 14.13 2.91 12.97
C ASN A 199 13.16 4.02 12.54
N LEU A 200 12.42 4.61 13.47
CA LEU A 200 11.45 5.70 13.26
C LEU A 200 12.08 6.94 12.62
N LEU A 201 13.36 7.17 12.88
CA LEU A 201 14.15 8.25 12.31
C LEU A 201 14.95 7.82 11.08
N ASN A 202 14.53 6.75 10.41
CA ASN A 202 15.11 6.36 9.13
C ASN A 202 15.12 7.58 8.19
N PRO A 203 16.26 7.93 7.59
CA PRO A 203 16.41 9.12 6.74
C PRO A 203 15.37 9.17 5.60
N VAL A 204 15.01 8.02 5.04
CA VAL A 204 14.00 7.94 3.95
C VAL A 204 12.62 8.34 4.46
N THR A 205 12.16 7.76 5.56
CA THR A 205 10.84 8.06 6.14
C THR A 205 10.77 9.50 6.64
N THR A 206 11.85 9.96 7.29
CA THR A 206 11.96 11.36 7.74
C THR A 206 11.91 12.33 6.55
N SER A 207 12.56 11.99 5.43
CA SER A 207 12.50 12.80 4.21
C SER A 207 11.08 12.86 3.64
N PHE A 208 10.34 11.75 3.65
CA PHE A 208 8.93 11.76 3.23
C PHE A 208 8.05 12.58 4.17
N LEU A 209 8.30 12.55 5.46
CA LEU A 209 7.57 13.36 6.45
C LEU A 209 7.82 14.87 6.21
N VAL A 210 9.09 15.26 6.03
CA VAL A 210 9.46 16.65 5.74
C VAL A 210 8.84 17.10 4.40
N LEU A 211 8.96 16.28 3.35
CA LEU A 211 8.36 16.55 2.05
C LEU A 211 6.84 16.72 2.17
N TYR A 212 6.17 15.85 2.92
CA TYR A 212 4.74 15.96 3.17
C TYR A 212 4.36 17.30 3.79
N TRP A 213 5.03 17.74 4.85
CA TRP A 213 4.75 19.01 5.49
C TRP A 213 5.04 20.21 4.57
N ILE A 214 6.11 20.16 3.79
CA ILE A 214 6.37 21.18 2.76
C ILE A 214 5.20 21.26 1.77
N LEU A 215 4.69 20.12 1.30
CA LEU A 215 3.56 20.06 0.39
C LEU A 215 2.28 20.60 1.04
N VAL A 216 1.99 20.29 2.30
CA VAL A 216 0.85 20.82 3.06
C VAL A 216 0.93 22.33 3.19
N LEU A 217 2.12 22.89 3.45
CA LEU A 217 2.31 24.33 3.56
C LEU A 217 2.17 25.04 2.21
N LYS A 218 2.63 24.41 1.13
CA LYS A 218 2.64 25.00 -0.22
C LYS A 218 1.39 24.73 -1.05
N ILE A 219 0.49 23.84 -0.63
CA ILE A 219 -0.71 23.54 -1.42
C ILE A 219 -1.57 24.79 -1.59
N PRO A 220 -1.88 25.24 -2.82
CA PRO A 220 -2.69 26.42 -3.05
C PRO A 220 -4.15 26.16 -2.68
N SER A 221 -4.87 27.22 -2.32
CA SER A 221 -6.31 27.14 -2.05
C SER A 221 -7.11 26.72 -3.28
N THR A 222 -6.57 26.96 -4.48
CA THR A 222 -7.14 26.61 -5.79
C THR A 222 -6.77 25.21 -6.25
N ALA A 223 -6.04 24.41 -5.44
CA ALA A 223 -5.66 23.05 -5.79
C ALA A 223 -6.90 22.19 -6.10
N ARG A 224 -6.76 21.32 -7.10
CA ARG A 224 -7.83 20.37 -7.48
C ARG A 224 -8.21 19.48 -6.30
N ILE A 225 -9.46 19.09 -6.22
CA ILE A 225 -9.96 18.16 -5.19
C ILE A 225 -9.14 16.87 -5.20
N TYR A 226 -8.78 16.36 -6.38
CA TYR A 226 -7.92 15.20 -6.53
C TYR A 226 -6.55 15.35 -5.87
N ASP A 227 -5.89 16.51 -6.05
CA ASP A 227 -4.56 16.77 -5.45
C ASP A 227 -4.64 16.79 -3.91
N ARG A 228 -5.76 17.25 -3.36
CA ARG A 228 -6.01 17.21 -1.91
C ARG A 228 -6.21 15.80 -1.39
N TYR A 229 -6.93 14.95 -2.13
CA TYR A 229 -7.06 13.54 -1.79
C TYR A 229 -5.73 12.80 -1.87
N LEU A 230 -4.90 13.09 -2.88
CA LEU A 230 -3.54 12.54 -2.96
C LEU A 230 -2.71 12.93 -1.74
N LEU A 231 -2.73 14.21 -1.37
CA LEU A 231 -1.98 14.70 -0.20
C LEU A 231 -2.52 14.10 1.11
N SER A 232 -3.85 13.98 1.26
CA SER A 232 -4.47 13.31 2.41
C SER A 232 -4.07 11.85 2.49
N SER A 233 -4.10 11.13 1.37
CA SER A 233 -3.68 9.73 1.29
C SER A 233 -2.21 9.55 1.65
N PHE A 234 -1.35 10.45 1.20
CA PHE A 234 0.06 10.45 1.57
C PHE A 234 0.24 10.64 3.08
N GLY A 235 -0.48 11.61 3.67
CA GLY A 235 -0.46 11.85 5.12
C GLY A 235 -0.97 10.66 5.93
N ILE A 236 -2.05 10.00 5.47
CA ILE A 236 -2.56 8.77 6.09
C ILE A 236 -1.54 7.63 5.99
N GLY A 237 -0.86 7.49 4.84
CA GLY A 237 0.19 6.49 4.68
C GLY A 237 1.33 6.70 5.67
N ILE A 238 1.80 7.94 5.84
CA ILE A 238 2.82 8.30 6.84
C ILE A 238 2.29 8.05 8.26
N ALA A 239 1.05 8.47 8.57
CA ALA A 239 0.43 8.24 9.87
C ALA A 239 0.32 6.74 10.20
N SER A 240 -0.10 5.92 9.24
CA SER A 240 -0.18 4.46 9.39
C SER A 240 1.19 3.84 9.62
N TYR A 241 2.21 4.30 8.90
CA TYR A 241 3.58 3.84 9.12
C TYR A 241 4.03 4.09 10.56
N TYR A 242 3.88 5.32 11.07
CA TYR A 242 4.28 5.64 12.44
C TYR A 242 3.39 4.94 13.47
N ALA A 243 2.09 4.79 13.22
CA ALA A 243 1.20 4.07 14.13
C ALA A 243 1.55 2.59 14.26
N CYS A 244 1.99 1.94 13.17
CA CYS A 244 2.33 0.51 13.18
C CYS A 244 3.81 0.24 13.48
N SER A 245 4.69 1.22 13.39
CA SER A 245 6.14 1.03 13.61
C SER A 245 6.55 1.03 15.07
N MET A 246 5.65 1.43 15.98
CA MET A 246 5.85 1.38 17.43
C MET A 246 5.41 0.05 18.06
N ILE A 247 4.85 -0.84 17.26
CA ILE A 247 4.56 -2.21 17.68
C ILE A 247 5.91 -2.94 17.70
N PRO A 248 6.49 -3.26 18.86
CA PRO A 248 7.78 -3.94 18.97
C PRO A 248 7.65 -5.38 18.47
#